data_64b2113764f86ff5139df750248d6047
#
_entry.id   64b2113764f86ff5139df750248d6047
#
_cell.length_a   1.000
_cell.length_b   1.000
_cell.length_c   1.000
_cell.angle_alpha   90.00
_cell.angle_beta   90.00
_cell.angle_gamma   90.00
#
_symmetry.space_group_name_H-M   'P 1'
#
loop_
_entity.id
_entity.type
_entity.pdbx_description
1 polymer ?
#
loop_
_entity_poly.entity_id
_entity_poly.type
_entity_poly.pdbx_seq_one_letter_code
_entity_poly.pdbx_strand_id
1 'polypeptide(L)'
;MLASTVAFAPSFSAVAQTDPAEGTVAVTTGAGTNAEAAQKMATPAPEMKAVLDKLAELGAKPLHTLTPDEARAQPTPADAVAAVMADKGIQAGPAAAIATRDIVIPGPAGDIIARVYTPAGDGPFPIVVYYHGGGWVIANIDTYDASARALSLGAEAVVVSSHYRQGPENMFPAAHDDAYAAYIWAVENSGKLNGDAGRMAVAGESAGANLAANVAILERDAKITQPLHQLLAYPVAGNDMTTPSYLENAEAAPLGKADMAWFVEHAFAKMDDTADPRLKLVDRDDLQGLPPATLITAQIDPLRSESMAYGEALIAAGIAVETRNFDAVTHEFFGMGAHVPQAVEAMDFATANLKAAFAN
;
A
#
# COMPACT_ATOMS: atom_id res chain seq x y z
N MET A 1 69.71 -23.33 25.31
CA MET A 1 70.00 -21.97 25.81
C MET A 1 68.65 -21.31 25.98
N LEU A 2 68.30 -21.01 27.21
CA LEU A 2 67.08 -20.38 27.64
C LEU A 2 67.09 -18.90 27.29
N ALA A 3 66.00 -18.34 26.80
CA ALA A 3 65.76 -16.88 26.75
C ALA A 3 64.39 -16.60 27.35
N SER A 4 64.42 -15.88 28.45
CA SER A 4 63.25 -15.45 29.24
C SER A 4 62.49 -14.29 28.58
N THR A 5 61.18 -14.37 28.62
CA THR A 5 60.26 -13.30 28.26
C THR A 5 59.92 -12.47 29.50
N VAL A 6 60.15 -11.14 29.42
CA VAL A 6 59.69 -10.18 30.45
C VAL A 6 58.42 -9.51 29.96
N ALA A 7 57.36 -9.60 30.74
CA ALA A 7 56.08 -8.92 30.51
C ALA A 7 56.08 -7.56 31.18
N PHE A 8 55.76 -6.51 30.43
CA PHE A 8 55.45 -5.16 30.93
C PHE A 8 53.94 -4.96 30.99
N ALA A 9 53.42 -4.64 32.17
CA ALA A 9 52.04 -4.15 32.34
C ALA A 9 52.04 -2.63 32.44
N PRO A 10 51.14 -1.91 31.78
CA PRO A 10 50.96 -0.48 32.02
C PRO A 10 49.90 -0.25 33.09
N SER A 11 50.30 0.55 34.05
CA SER A 11 49.46 1.15 35.14
C SER A 11 48.56 2.22 34.55
N PHE A 12 47.24 2.09 34.77
CA PHE A 12 46.32 3.21 34.52
C PHE A 12 45.86 3.83 35.85
N SER A 13 46.14 5.15 35.97
CA SER A 13 45.67 5.98 37.05
C SER A 13 44.18 6.25 36.95
N ALA A 14 43.47 6.04 38.05
CA ALA A 14 42.06 6.38 38.21
C ALA A 14 41.88 7.90 38.31
N VAL A 15 41.01 8.44 37.43
CA VAL A 15 40.44 9.77 37.57
C VAL A 15 39.02 9.59 38.10
N ALA A 16 38.75 10.21 39.25
CA ALA A 16 37.45 10.21 39.88
C ALA A 16 36.44 11.00 39.03
N GLN A 17 35.33 10.35 38.69
CA GLN A 17 34.16 10.97 38.07
C GLN A 17 33.03 11.03 39.09
N THR A 18 32.50 12.22 39.26
CA THR A 18 31.37 12.53 40.12
C THR A 18 30.05 11.98 39.56
N ASP A 19 29.24 11.34 40.43
CA ASP A 19 27.90 10.85 40.14
C ASP A 19 26.92 11.95 39.76
N PRO A 20 25.98 11.66 38.87
CA PRO A 20 24.65 12.22 38.94
C PRO A 20 23.57 11.14 39.12
N ALA A 21 22.86 11.30 40.26
CA ALA A 21 21.48 10.94 40.57
C ALA A 21 20.87 9.66 39.96
N GLU A 22 20.58 8.76 40.88
CA GLU A 22 19.76 7.56 40.74
C GLU A 22 18.37 7.88 40.18
N GLY A 23 18.06 7.27 39.03
CA GLY A 23 16.68 7.02 38.59
C GLY A 23 16.47 5.53 38.47
N THR A 24 16.06 4.89 39.54
CA THR A 24 15.72 3.46 39.60
C THR A 24 14.45 3.20 38.82
N VAL A 25 14.56 2.63 37.60
CA VAL A 25 13.41 2.04 36.89
C VAL A 25 13.15 0.67 37.49
N ALA A 26 12.13 0.54 38.32
CA ALA A 26 11.65 -0.74 38.85
C ALA A 26 10.99 -1.54 37.69
N VAL A 27 11.65 -2.59 37.24
CA VAL A 27 11.05 -3.61 36.38
C VAL A 27 10.19 -4.49 37.27
N THR A 28 8.89 -4.20 37.31
CA THR A 28 7.90 -5.10 37.94
C THR A 28 7.59 -6.22 36.95
N THR A 29 8.14 -7.40 37.15
CA THR A 29 7.69 -8.65 36.56
C THR A 29 6.37 -9.06 37.18
N GLY A 30 5.27 -8.51 36.70
CA GLY A 30 3.93 -8.98 37.00
C GLY A 30 3.60 -10.13 36.08
N ALA A 31 3.59 -11.37 36.59
CA ALA A 31 2.89 -12.47 35.92
C ALA A 31 1.38 -12.20 36.04
N GLY A 32 0.86 -11.42 35.09
CA GLY A 32 -0.57 -11.17 34.93
C GLY A 32 -1.09 -12.12 33.87
N THR A 33 -2.10 -12.87 34.22
CA THR A 33 -2.95 -13.67 33.33
C THR A 33 -3.46 -12.79 32.19
N ASN A 34 -2.91 -12.95 31.00
CA ASN A 34 -3.40 -12.30 29.77
C ASN A 34 -4.75 -12.93 29.36
N ALA A 35 -5.83 -12.44 29.96
CA ALA A 35 -7.09 -12.33 29.25
C ALA A 35 -6.95 -11.02 28.45
N GLU A 36 -6.46 -11.11 27.22
CA GLU A 36 -6.40 -10.01 26.28
C GLU A 36 -7.82 -9.47 26.08
N ALA A 37 -8.12 -8.32 26.69
CA ALA A 37 -9.35 -7.62 26.39
C ALA A 37 -9.28 -7.30 24.89
N ALA A 38 -10.19 -7.86 24.10
CA ALA A 38 -10.31 -7.57 22.68
C ALA A 38 -10.29 -6.06 22.53
N GLN A 39 -9.24 -5.55 21.86
CA GLN A 39 -9.06 -4.12 21.66
C GLN A 39 -10.25 -3.63 20.83
N LYS A 40 -10.98 -2.65 21.34
CA LYS A 40 -12.18 -2.17 20.68
C LYS A 40 -11.80 -1.37 19.44
N MET A 41 -12.45 -1.65 18.33
CA MET A 41 -12.30 -0.89 17.09
C MET A 41 -12.40 0.62 17.35
N ALA A 42 -11.48 1.39 16.76
CA ALA A 42 -11.46 2.84 16.87
C ALA A 42 -12.70 3.47 16.20
N THR A 43 -13.00 4.72 16.59
CA THR A 43 -14.11 5.47 15.99
C THR A 43 -13.58 6.26 14.80
N PRO A 44 -14.22 6.19 13.62
CA PRO A 44 -13.85 6.99 12.46
C PRO A 44 -13.96 8.50 12.76
N ALA A 45 -13.05 9.29 12.17
CA ALA A 45 -13.16 10.74 12.14
C ALA A 45 -14.50 11.18 11.51
N PRO A 46 -15.02 12.36 11.87
CA PRO A 46 -16.33 12.80 11.37
C PRO A 46 -16.45 12.80 9.84
N GLU A 47 -15.38 13.17 9.14
CA GLU A 47 -15.33 13.20 7.67
C GLU A 47 -15.33 11.78 7.11
N MET A 48 -14.55 10.88 7.68
CA MET A 48 -14.54 9.47 7.30
C MET A 48 -15.89 8.82 7.58
N LYS A 49 -16.47 9.10 8.75
CA LYS A 49 -17.81 8.61 9.10
C LYS A 49 -18.87 9.09 8.11
N ALA A 50 -18.81 10.34 7.66
CA ALA A 50 -19.75 10.87 6.69
C ALA A 50 -19.70 10.10 5.35
N VAL A 51 -18.51 9.65 4.92
CA VAL A 51 -18.35 8.80 3.74
C VAL A 51 -18.97 7.42 3.97
N LEU A 52 -18.70 6.79 5.12
CA LEU A 52 -19.27 5.48 5.45
C LEU A 52 -20.80 5.52 5.57
N ASP A 53 -21.34 6.53 6.23
CA ASP A 53 -22.79 6.72 6.34
C ASP A 53 -23.43 6.91 4.95
N LYS A 54 -22.78 7.71 4.07
CA LYS A 54 -23.25 7.92 2.69
C LYS A 54 -23.18 6.65 1.86
N LEU A 55 -22.12 5.84 2.01
CA LEU A 55 -22.00 4.57 1.35
C LEU A 55 -23.16 3.61 1.71
N ALA A 56 -23.50 3.57 3.00
CA ALA A 56 -24.65 2.81 3.48
C ALA A 56 -25.98 3.39 2.97
N GLU A 57 -26.13 4.73 2.94
CA GLU A 57 -27.33 5.42 2.39
C GLU A 57 -27.54 5.10 0.90
N LEU A 58 -26.46 4.98 0.13
CA LEU A 58 -26.49 4.59 -1.28
C LEU A 58 -26.86 3.11 -1.46
N GLY A 59 -26.93 2.34 -0.39
CA GLY A 59 -27.38 0.94 -0.40
C GLY A 59 -26.27 -0.09 -0.57
N ALA A 60 -25.00 0.31 -0.37
CA ALA A 60 -23.88 -0.65 -0.35
C ALA A 60 -24.05 -1.66 0.78
N LYS A 61 -23.74 -2.92 0.49
CA LYS A 61 -23.82 -4.05 1.41
C LYS A 61 -22.44 -4.62 1.70
N PRO A 62 -22.24 -5.34 2.81
CA PRO A 62 -21.02 -6.06 3.06
C PRO A 62 -20.71 -7.03 1.91
N LEU A 63 -19.46 -7.03 1.43
CA LEU A 63 -19.04 -7.80 0.24
C LEU A 63 -19.31 -9.30 0.40
N HIS A 64 -19.08 -9.86 1.60
CA HIS A 64 -19.28 -11.27 1.91
C HIS A 64 -20.75 -11.73 1.80
N THR A 65 -21.69 -10.80 1.62
CA THR A 65 -23.13 -11.14 1.39
C THR A 65 -23.52 -11.14 -0.08
N LEU A 66 -22.59 -10.85 -0.98
CA LEU A 66 -22.82 -10.61 -2.40
C LEU A 66 -22.08 -11.63 -3.28
N THR A 67 -22.62 -11.87 -4.47
CA THR A 67 -21.85 -12.48 -5.55
C THR A 67 -20.83 -11.48 -6.11
N PRO A 68 -19.75 -11.92 -6.80
CA PRO A 68 -18.79 -11.01 -7.44
C PRO A 68 -19.44 -9.97 -8.37
N ASP A 69 -20.43 -10.37 -9.16
CA ASP A 69 -21.14 -9.46 -10.06
C ASP A 69 -21.94 -8.40 -9.31
N GLU A 70 -22.63 -8.77 -8.23
CA GLU A 70 -23.36 -7.84 -7.37
C GLU A 70 -22.38 -6.89 -6.66
N ALA A 71 -21.23 -7.40 -6.17
CA ALA A 71 -20.20 -6.60 -5.53
C ALA A 71 -19.56 -5.58 -6.48
N ARG A 72 -19.36 -5.93 -7.75
CA ARG A 72 -18.86 -5.02 -8.80
C ARG A 72 -19.87 -3.97 -9.21
N ALA A 73 -21.17 -4.26 -9.07
CA ALA A 73 -22.26 -3.38 -9.50
C ALA A 73 -22.77 -2.44 -8.40
N GLN A 74 -22.40 -2.65 -7.13
CA GLN A 74 -22.88 -1.82 -6.02
C GLN A 74 -22.15 -0.48 -5.93
N PRO A 75 -22.71 0.51 -5.18
CA PRO A 75 -22.02 1.76 -4.90
C PRO A 75 -20.66 1.56 -4.25
N THR A 76 -19.68 2.35 -4.67
CA THR A 76 -18.28 2.31 -4.21
C THR A 76 -17.99 3.42 -3.19
N PRO A 77 -16.90 3.34 -2.44
CA PRO A 77 -16.42 4.45 -1.61
C PRO A 77 -16.22 5.76 -2.42
N ALA A 78 -15.80 5.67 -3.69
CA ALA A 78 -15.67 6.83 -4.57
C ALA A 78 -17.04 7.49 -4.86
N ASP A 79 -18.09 6.70 -5.08
CA ASP A 79 -19.46 7.22 -5.25
C ASP A 79 -19.95 7.91 -3.97
N ALA A 80 -19.63 7.35 -2.80
CA ALA A 80 -20.00 7.96 -1.53
C ALA A 80 -19.29 9.32 -1.33
N VAL A 81 -17.99 9.42 -1.65
CA VAL A 81 -17.25 10.69 -1.61
C VAL A 81 -17.89 11.71 -2.57
N ALA A 82 -18.18 11.31 -3.81
CA ALA A 82 -18.83 12.18 -4.79
C ALA A 82 -20.20 12.67 -4.31
N ALA A 83 -21.01 11.81 -3.69
CA ALA A 83 -22.31 12.17 -3.14
C ALA A 83 -22.17 13.14 -1.95
N VAL A 84 -21.23 12.91 -1.02
CA VAL A 84 -20.94 13.84 0.09
C VAL A 84 -20.50 15.21 -0.42
N MET A 85 -19.64 15.24 -1.46
CA MET A 85 -19.22 16.50 -2.09
C MET A 85 -20.42 17.25 -2.68
N ALA A 86 -21.29 16.54 -3.40
CA ALA A 86 -22.50 17.12 -3.99
C ALA A 86 -23.43 17.71 -2.91
N ASP A 87 -23.70 16.96 -1.84
CA ASP A 87 -24.55 17.39 -0.73
C ASP A 87 -24.00 18.64 -0.01
N LYS A 88 -22.68 18.75 0.07
CA LYS A 88 -21.98 19.87 0.73
C LYS A 88 -21.60 21.01 -0.23
N GLY A 89 -21.86 20.89 -1.52
CA GLY A 89 -21.47 21.88 -2.54
C GLY A 89 -19.95 22.03 -2.70
N ILE A 90 -19.17 20.96 -2.38
CA ILE A 90 -17.71 20.97 -2.50
C ILE A 90 -17.34 20.79 -3.98
N GLN A 91 -16.52 21.70 -4.49
CA GLN A 91 -16.06 21.63 -5.89
C GLN A 91 -14.88 20.68 -6.04
N ALA A 92 -14.73 20.09 -7.24
CA ALA A 92 -13.58 19.27 -7.58
C ALA A 92 -12.26 20.07 -7.43
N GLY A 93 -11.26 19.43 -6.83
CA GLY A 93 -9.94 20.02 -6.62
C GLY A 93 -9.08 20.03 -7.91
N PRO A 94 -7.84 20.58 -7.83
CA PRO A 94 -6.93 20.73 -8.98
C PRO A 94 -6.61 19.40 -9.69
N ALA A 95 -6.62 18.28 -8.99
CA ALA A 95 -6.36 16.96 -9.56
C ALA A 95 -7.38 16.57 -10.65
N ALA A 96 -8.60 17.10 -10.62
CA ALA A 96 -9.61 16.88 -11.66
C ALA A 96 -9.16 17.39 -13.04
N ALA A 97 -8.26 18.37 -13.11
CA ALA A 97 -7.74 18.94 -14.35
C ALA A 97 -6.60 18.12 -15.01
N ILE A 98 -6.11 17.06 -14.37
CA ILE A 98 -5.09 16.17 -14.94
C ILE A 98 -5.61 15.55 -16.23
N ALA A 99 -4.84 15.67 -17.33
CA ALA A 99 -5.20 15.09 -18.61
C ALA A 99 -5.13 13.56 -18.56
N THR A 100 -6.15 12.90 -19.11
CA THR A 100 -6.22 11.43 -19.13
C THR A 100 -6.45 10.90 -20.54
N ARG A 101 -5.94 9.69 -20.80
CA ARG A 101 -6.26 8.90 -21.99
C ARG A 101 -6.24 7.42 -21.67
N ASP A 102 -7.20 6.69 -22.18
CA ASP A 102 -7.21 5.24 -22.08
C ASP A 102 -6.36 4.63 -23.19
N ILE A 103 -5.66 3.56 -22.86
CA ILE A 103 -4.77 2.80 -23.74
C ILE A 103 -5.00 1.31 -23.55
N VAL A 104 -4.47 0.55 -24.50
CA VAL A 104 -4.43 -0.90 -24.44
C VAL A 104 -2.96 -1.34 -24.37
N ILE A 105 -2.65 -2.21 -23.42
CA ILE A 105 -1.34 -2.80 -23.21
C ILE A 105 -1.44 -4.29 -23.57
N PRO A 106 -0.54 -4.83 -24.43
CA PRO A 106 -0.48 -6.27 -24.66
C PRO A 106 -0.14 -7.01 -23.37
N GLY A 107 -1.03 -7.85 -22.89
CA GLY A 107 -0.83 -8.68 -21.69
C GLY A 107 -0.55 -10.13 -22.04
N PRO A 108 -0.20 -10.96 -21.03
CA PRO A 108 0.19 -12.36 -21.23
C PRO A 108 -0.97 -13.28 -21.69
N ALA A 109 -2.21 -12.85 -21.49
CA ALA A 109 -3.39 -13.63 -21.87
C ALA A 109 -4.48 -12.78 -22.55
N GLY A 110 -4.10 -11.66 -23.13
CA GLY A 110 -4.99 -10.74 -23.83
C GLY A 110 -4.67 -9.29 -23.49
N ASP A 111 -5.49 -8.40 -23.99
CA ASP A 111 -5.31 -6.97 -23.78
C ASP A 111 -5.59 -6.53 -22.36
N ILE A 112 -4.71 -5.67 -21.81
CA ILE A 112 -4.87 -5.00 -20.51
C ILE A 112 -5.28 -3.56 -20.79
N ILE A 113 -6.41 -3.13 -20.25
CA ILE A 113 -6.84 -1.73 -20.30
C ILE A 113 -6.03 -0.94 -19.27
N ALA A 114 -5.52 0.23 -19.65
CA ALA A 114 -4.85 1.13 -18.73
C ALA A 114 -5.25 2.58 -19.01
N ARG A 115 -5.20 3.43 -17.99
CA ARG A 115 -5.40 4.88 -18.13
C ARG A 115 -4.10 5.60 -17.78
N VAL A 116 -3.70 6.48 -18.68
CA VAL A 116 -2.52 7.35 -18.51
C VAL A 116 -2.99 8.71 -18.02
N TYR A 117 -2.42 9.15 -16.92
CA TYR A 117 -2.61 10.48 -16.31
C TYR A 117 -1.34 11.28 -16.55
N THR A 118 -1.48 12.44 -17.18
CA THR A 118 -0.32 13.26 -17.57
C THR A 118 -0.39 14.62 -16.88
N PRO A 119 0.61 14.99 -16.07
CA PRO A 119 0.67 16.30 -15.46
C PRO A 119 0.94 17.39 -16.49
N ALA A 120 0.69 18.65 -16.13
CA ALA A 120 1.03 19.79 -16.98
C ALA A 120 2.55 19.98 -17.05
N GLY A 121 3.06 20.41 -18.21
CA GLY A 121 4.49 20.66 -18.44
C GLY A 121 5.03 19.95 -19.68
N ASP A 122 6.33 20.10 -19.93
CA ASP A 122 6.95 19.64 -21.17
C ASP A 122 7.57 18.23 -21.06
N GLY A 123 7.83 17.71 -19.83
CA GLY A 123 8.48 16.40 -19.63
C GLY A 123 9.97 16.41 -20.05
N PRO A 124 10.62 15.22 -20.22
CA PRO A 124 10.05 13.93 -19.87
C PRO A 124 9.80 13.80 -18.36
N PHE A 125 8.64 13.26 -18.02
CA PHE A 125 8.21 13.10 -16.63
C PHE A 125 8.73 11.79 -16.01
N PRO A 126 8.87 11.69 -14.67
CA PRO A 126 8.91 10.40 -14.00
C PRO A 126 7.63 9.60 -14.31
N ILE A 127 7.70 8.28 -14.19
CA ILE A 127 6.54 7.40 -14.41
C ILE A 127 6.24 6.60 -13.15
N VAL A 128 4.97 6.58 -12.75
CA VAL A 128 4.44 5.70 -11.70
C VAL A 128 3.50 4.69 -12.36
N VAL A 129 3.80 3.41 -12.26
CA VAL A 129 2.85 2.37 -12.63
C VAL A 129 2.03 2.05 -11.39
N TYR A 130 0.71 2.27 -11.50
CA TYR A 130 -0.22 2.21 -10.38
C TYR A 130 -1.21 1.06 -10.55
N TYR A 131 -1.43 0.33 -9.47
CA TYR A 131 -2.34 -0.80 -9.39
C TYR A 131 -3.43 -0.52 -8.36
N HIS A 132 -4.69 -0.55 -8.81
CA HIS A 132 -5.83 -0.30 -7.95
C HIS A 132 -6.07 -1.45 -6.95
N GLY A 133 -6.85 -1.20 -5.89
CA GLY A 133 -7.26 -2.19 -4.91
C GLY A 133 -8.44 -3.07 -5.38
N GLY A 134 -9.21 -3.58 -4.42
CA GLY A 134 -10.38 -4.41 -4.70
C GLY A 134 -10.13 -5.92 -4.64
N GLY A 135 -9.14 -6.38 -3.87
CA GLY A 135 -8.93 -7.80 -3.55
C GLY A 135 -8.73 -8.72 -4.75
N TRP A 136 -8.27 -8.19 -5.88
CA TRP A 136 -8.15 -8.88 -7.18
C TRP A 136 -9.49 -9.40 -7.73
N VAL A 137 -10.64 -8.95 -7.23
CA VAL A 137 -11.99 -9.42 -7.59
C VAL A 137 -12.89 -8.29 -8.06
N ILE A 138 -12.84 -7.13 -7.41
CA ILE A 138 -13.72 -5.99 -7.69
C ILE A 138 -12.91 -4.73 -8.04
N ALA A 139 -13.63 -3.64 -8.24
CA ALA A 139 -13.10 -2.32 -8.59
C ALA A 139 -12.46 -2.27 -10.00
N ASN A 140 -12.07 -1.07 -10.39
CA ASN A 140 -11.48 -0.79 -11.69
C ASN A 140 -10.74 0.57 -11.66
N ILE A 141 -10.28 1.03 -12.82
CA ILE A 141 -9.60 2.32 -13.00
C ILE A 141 -10.47 3.50 -12.55
N ASP A 142 -11.79 3.46 -12.81
CA ASP A 142 -12.69 4.56 -12.47
C ASP A 142 -12.88 4.67 -10.95
N THR A 143 -12.94 3.53 -10.24
CA THR A 143 -13.05 3.49 -8.77
C THR A 143 -11.86 4.20 -8.10
N TYR A 144 -10.67 4.09 -8.67
CA TYR A 144 -9.42 4.65 -8.14
C TYR A 144 -8.88 5.86 -8.94
N ASP A 145 -9.73 6.47 -9.79
CA ASP A 145 -9.35 7.63 -10.60
C ASP A 145 -8.85 8.81 -9.75
N ALA A 146 -9.46 9.02 -8.58
CA ALA A 146 -9.07 10.09 -7.66
C ALA A 146 -7.62 9.93 -7.14
N SER A 147 -7.24 8.72 -6.74
CA SER A 147 -5.88 8.40 -6.29
C SER A 147 -4.86 8.63 -7.40
N ALA A 148 -5.12 8.09 -8.59
CA ALA A 148 -4.20 8.20 -9.73
C ALA A 148 -4.02 9.66 -10.20
N ARG A 149 -5.09 10.47 -10.21
CA ARG A 149 -5.02 11.91 -10.49
C ARG A 149 -4.22 12.67 -9.45
N ALA A 150 -4.46 12.40 -8.17
CA ALA A 150 -3.77 13.06 -7.07
C ALA A 150 -2.28 12.71 -7.07
N LEU A 151 -1.94 11.44 -7.32
CA LEU A 151 -0.55 11.00 -7.49
C LEU A 151 0.13 11.71 -8.67
N SER A 152 -0.53 11.80 -9.83
CA SER A 152 0.01 12.48 -11.00
C SER A 152 0.28 13.96 -10.72
N LEU A 153 -0.68 14.65 -10.09
CA LEU A 153 -0.53 16.04 -9.71
C LEU A 153 0.58 16.25 -8.66
N GLY A 154 0.52 15.49 -7.57
CA GLY A 154 1.39 15.67 -6.41
C GLY A 154 2.83 15.25 -6.67
N ALA A 155 3.07 14.16 -7.40
CA ALA A 155 4.41 13.68 -7.75
C ALA A 155 4.97 14.34 -9.02
N GLU A 156 4.18 15.13 -9.76
CA GLU A 156 4.53 15.67 -11.07
C GLU A 156 5.03 14.57 -12.02
N ALA A 157 4.32 13.44 -12.01
CA ALA A 157 4.68 12.24 -12.74
C ALA A 157 3.55 11.78 -13.67
N VAL A 158 3.89 11.13 -14.76
CA VAL A 158 2.91 10.34 -15.51
C VAL A 158 2.51 9.14 -14.65
N VAL A 159 1.20 8.93 -14.47
CA VAL A 159 0.70 7.73 -13.81
C VAL A 159 0.06 6.82 -14.87
N VAL A 160 0.46 5.55 -14.87
CA VAL A 160 -0.15 4.50 -15.69
C VAL A 160 -0.94 3.59 -14.77
N SER A 161 -2.25 3.79 -14.70
CA SER A 161 -3.16 2.95 -13.90
C SER A 161 -3.59 1.75 -14.73
N SER A 162 -3.19 0.56 -14.31
CA SER A 162 -3.44 -0.70 -15.02
C SER A 162 -4.64 -1.44 -14.44
N HIS A 163 -5.54 -1.91 -15.34
CA HIS A 163 -6.65 -2.78 -14.96
C HIS A 163 -6.28 -4.23 -15.27
N TYR A 164 -5.81 -4.92 -14.27
CA TYR A 164 -5.42 -6.32 -14.33
C TYR A 164 -6.63 -7.26 -14.34
N ARG A 165 -6.45 -8.49 -14.82
CA ARG A 165 -7.48 -9.53 -14.78
C ARG A 165 -7.84 -9.90 -13.35
N GLN A 166 -9.13 -10.17 -13.12
CA GLN A 166 -9.70 -10.38 -11.79
C GLN A 166 -10.35 -11.76 -11.67
N GLY A 167 -10.37 -12.28 -10.45
CA GLY A 167 -11.16 -13.43 -10.07
C GLY A 167 -12.67 -13.09 -9.97
N PRO A 168 -13.56 -14.10 -10.02
CA PRO A 168 -13.24 -15.53 -10.16
C PRO A 168 -12.91 -15.97 -11.59
N GLU A 169 -13.09 -15.12 -12.62
CA GLU A 169 -12.87 -15.45 -14.02
C GLU A 169 -11.38 -15.73 -14.31
N ASN A 170 -10.50 -15.00 -13.64
CA ASN A 170 -9.05 -15.13 -13.77
C ASN A 170 -8.40 -15.10 -12.39
N MET A 171 -8.40 -16.25 -11.73
CA MET A 171 -7.84 -16.42 -10.40
C MET A 171 -6.32 -16.23 -10.39
N PHE A 172 -5.76 -16.13 -9.18
CA PHE A 172 -4.33 -16.09 -8.95
C PHE A 172 -3.58 -17.15 -9.81
N PRO A 173 -2.47 -16.80 -10.50
CA PRO A 173 -1.71 -15.55 -10.41
C PRO A 173 -2.00 -14.51 -11.50
N ALA A 174 -3.12 -14.57 -12.23
CA ALA A 174 -3.39 -13.77 -13.42
C ALA A 174 -3.17 -12.24 -13.22
N ALA A 175 -3.61 -11.69 -12.08
CA ALA A 175 -3.43 -10.28 -11.76
C ALA A 175 -1.94 -9.89 -11.61
N HIS A 176 -1.13 -10.77 -11.02
CA HIS A 176 0.31 -10.58 -10.84
C HIS A 176 1.05 -10.59 -12.19
N ASP A 177 0.67 -11.51 -13.08
CA ASP A 177 1.26 -11.60 -14.41
C ASP A 177 0.93 -10.35 -15.24
N ASP A 178 -0.30 -9.84 -15.15
CA ASP A 178 -0.72 -8.62 -15.83
C ASP A 178 -0.05 -7.37 -15.26
N ALA A 179 0.10 -7.31 -13.93
CA ALA A 179 0.78 -6.20 -13.28
C ALA A 179 2.23 -6.08 -13.73
N TYR A 180 2.93 -7.20 -13.81
CA TYR A 180 4.29 -7.22 -14.31
C TYR A 180 4.37 -6.83 -15.79
N ALA A 181 3.49 -7.36 -16.63
CA ALA A 181 3.43 -7.00 -18.04
C ALA A 181 3.17 -5.50 -18.26
N ALA A 182 2.29 -4.89 -17.45
CA ALA A 182 2.02 -3.45 -17.51
C ALA A 182 3.25 -2.61 -17.13
N TYR A 183 4.04 -3.04 -16.14
CA TYR A 183 5.28 -2.37 -15.78
C TYR A 183 6.32 -2.43 -16.90
N ILE A 184 6.59 -3.61 -17.44
CA ILE A 184 7.54 -3.79 -18.55
C ILE A 184 7.10 -2.95 -19.76
N TRP A 185 5.81 -2.97 -20.09
CA TRP A 185 5.29 -2.16 -21.18
C TRP A 185 5.52 -0.65 -20.94
N ALA A 186 5.31 -0.16 -19.72
CA ALA A 186 5.54 1.24 -19.39
C ALA A 186 7.02 1.65 -19.52
N VAL A 187 7.95 0.79 -19.14
CA VAL A 187 9.39 0.98 -19.35
C VAL A 187 9.71 1.08 -20.82
N GLU A 188 9.28 0.10 -21.63
CA GLU A 188 9.57 0.02 -23.08
C GLU A 188 8.91 1.14 -23.88
N ASN A 189 7.79 1.68 -23.40
CA ASN A 189 7.02 2.71 -24.09
C ASN A 189 7.09 4.09 -23.40
N SER A 190 8.04 4.28 -22.50
CA SER A 190 8.21 5.54 -21.72
C SER A 190 8.25 6.78 -22.61
N GLY A 191 8.95 6.74 -23.74
CA GLY A 191 8.98 7.85 -24.71
C GLY A 191 7.60 8.19 -25.30
N LYS A 192 6.70 7.21 -25.51
CA LYS A 192 5.32 7.44 -25.96
C LYS A 192 4.42 8.05 -24.88
N LEU A 193 4.86 7.92 -23.64
CA LEU A 193 4.21 8.49 -22.45
C LEU A 193 4.73 9.90 -22.12
N ASN A 194 5.66 10.44 -22.90
CA ASN A 194 6.43 11.63 -22.53
C ASN A 194 7.14 11.45 -21.17
N GLY A 195 7.58 10.23 -20.91
CA GLY A 195 8.17 9.79 -19.65
C GLY A 195 9.64 9.41 -19.79
N ASP A 196 10.27 9.23 -18.63
CA ASP A 196 11.67 8.85 -18.48
C ASP A 196 11.78 7.45 -17.86
N ALA A 197 12.26 6.48 -18.62
CA ALA A 197 12.47 5.10 -18.14
C ALA A 197 13.52 5.00 -17.02
N GLY A 198 14.37 6.00 -16.82
CA GLY A 198 15.32 6.05 -15.71
C GLY A 198 14.68 6.52 -14.39
N ARG A 199 13.44 7.02 -14.43
CA ARG A 199 12.71 7.53 -13.25
C ARG A 199 11.35 6.85 -13.11
N MET A 200 11.40 5.52 -12.86
CA MET A 200 10.22 4.69 -12.67
C MET A 200 9.93 4.48 -11.19
N ALA A 201 8.65 4.40 -10.81
CA ALA A 201 8.20 3.91 -9.52
C ALA A 201 6.99 2.99 -9.69
N VAL A 202 6.72 2.17 -8.69
CA VAL A 202 5.48 1.39 -8.59
C VAL A 202 4.66 1.89 -7.42
N ALA A 203 3.35 1.89 -7.57
CA ALA A 203 2.42 2.29 -6.52
C ALA A 203 1.17 1.41 -6.54
N GLY A 204 0.52 1.28 -5.40
CA GLY A 204 -0.76 0.60 -5.34
C GLY A 204 -1.44 0.70 -3.98
N GLU A 205 -2.69 0.28 -3.96
CA GLU A 205 -3.55 0.27 -2.78
C GLU A 205 -4.06 -1.16 -2.53
N SER A 206 -4.01 -1.64 -1.28
CA SER A 206 -4.56 -2.94 -0.90
C SER A 206 -3.96 -4.09 -1.72
N ALA A 207 -4.78 -4.86 -2.43
CA ALA A 207 -4.33 -5.86 -3.40
C ALA A 207 -3.38 -5.28 -4.46
N GLY A 208 -3.61 -4.03 -4.90
CA GLY A 208 -2.72 -3.33 -5.83
C GLY A 208 -1.36 -2.99 -5.24
N ALA A 209 -1.28 -2.72 -3.94
CA ALA A 209 -0.01 -2.54 -3.25
C ALA A 209 0.78 -3.85 -3.14
N ASN A 210 0.10 -4.98 -2.98
CA ASN A 210 0.70 -6.31 -3.10
C ASN A 210 1.28 -6.52 -4.52
N LEU A 211 0.53 -6.15 -5.57
CA LEU A 211 1.03 -6.23 -6.95
C LEU A 211 2.26 -5.35 -7.15
N ALA A 212 2.26 -4.11 -6.64
CA ALA A 212 3.39 -3.18 -6.73
C ALA A 212 4.65 -3.75 -6.07
N ALA A 213 4.52 -4.31 -4.86
CA ALA A 213 5.62 -4.96 -4.16
C ALA A 213 6.19 -6.16 -4.93
N ASN A 214 5.31 -6.99 -5.51
CA ASN A 214 5.75 -8.13 -6.32
C ASN A 214 6.43 -7.70 -7.62
N VAL A 215 5.99 -6.63 -8.27
CA VAL A 215 6.68 -6.06 -9.44
C VAL A 215 8.08 -5.58 -9.08
N ALA A 216 8.25 -4.91 -7.93
CA ALA A 216 9.57 -4.49 -7.46
C ALA A 216 10.50 -5.69 -7.19
N ILE A 217 9.97 -6.80 -6.64
CA ILE A 217 10.71 -8.04 -6.43
C ILE A 217 11.12 -8.67 -7.76
N LEU A 218 10.21 -8.79 -8.71
CA LEU A 218 10.47 -9.38 -10.01
C LEU A 218 11.51 -8.59 -10.81
N GLU A 219 11.47 -7.24 -10.76
CA GLU A 219 12.46 -6.39 -11.45
C GLU A 219 13.83 -6.46 -10.81
N ARG A 220 13.93 -6.54 -9.49
CA ARG A 220 15.20 -6.79 -8.80
C ARG A 220 15.82 -8.10 -9.29
N ASP A 221 15.01 -9.15 -9.41
CA ASP A 221 15.50 -10.49 -9.81
C ASP A 221 15.85 -10.54 -11.30
N ALA A 222 15.05 -9.89 -12.14
CA ALA A 222 15.28 -9.80 -13.58
C ALA A 222 16.45 -8.88 -13.95
N LYS A 223 16.77 -7.88 -13.12
CA LYS A 223 17.83 -6.88 -13.33
C LYS A 223 17.66 -6.10 -14.64
N ILE A 224 16.42 -5.75 -14.98
CA ILE A 224 16.11 -4.98 -16.19
C ILE A 224 16.04 -3.49 -15.85
N THR A 225 14.92 -3.04 -15.30
CA THR A 225 14.72 -1.63 -14.88
C THR A 225 14.00 -1.61 -13.55
N GLN A 226 14.76 -1.67 -12.48
CA GLN A 226 14.20 -1.64 -11.13
C GLN A 226 13.54 -0.27 -10.86
N PRO A 227 12.34 -0.23 -10.27
CA PRO A 227 11.75 1.05 -9.85
C PRO A 227 12.62 1.72 -8.79
N LEU A 228 12.68 3.05 -8.80
CA LEU A 228 13.41 3.84 -7.80
C LEU A 228 12.70 3.86 -6.45
N HIS A 229 11.40 3.58 -6.43
CA HIS A 229 10.57 3.62 -5.24
C HIS A 229 9.34 2.72 -5.34
N GLN A 230 8.86 2.22 -4.21
CA GLN A 230 7.59 1.52 -4.08
C GLN A 230 6.68 2.25 -3.08
N LEU A 231 5.50 2.69 -3.53
CA LEU A 231 4.47 3.30 -2.70
C LEU A 231 3.37 2.28 -2.41
N LEU A 232 3.23 1.89 -1.15
CA LEU A 232 2.37 0.81 -0.71
C LEU A 232 1.34 1.33 0.29
N ALA A 233 0.11 1.55 -0.15
CA ALA A 233 -0.98 1.95 0.73
C ALA A 233 -1.72 0.69 1.21
N TYR A 234 -1.72 0.48 2.51
CA TYR A 234 -2.37 -0.64 3.24
C TYR A 234 -2.29 -1.99 2.50
N PRO A 235 -1.06 -2.46 2.15
CA PRO A 235 -0.89 -3.65 1.32
C PRO A 235 -1.45 -4.91 1.95
N VAL A 236 -2.01 -5.80 1.10
CA VAL A 236 -2.11 -7.22 1.46
C VAL A 236 -0.69 -7.79 1.48
N ALA A 237 -0.26 -8.28 2.63
CA ALA A 237 1.12 -8.75 2.82
C ALA A 237 1.23 -10.10 3.54
N GLY A 238 0.11 -10.67 3.97
CA GLY A 238 0.03 -11.94 4.68
C GLY A 238 -1.23 -12.74 4.39
N ASN A 239 -1.37 -13.87 5.06
CA ASN A 239 -2.56 -14.72 5.00
C ASN A 239 -3.09 -15.11 6.38
N ASP A 240 -2.56 -14.51 7.46
CA ASP A 240 -3.01 -14.76 8.83
C ASP A 240 -4.12 -13.78 9.23
N MET A 241 -5.36 -14.24 9.17
CA MET A 241 -6.55 -13.47 9.57
C MET A 241 -6.77 -13.48 11.10
N THR A 242 -5.76 -13.82 11.91
CA THR A 242 -5.84 -13.82 13.38
C THR A 242 -4.93 -12.76 14.01
N THR A 243 -4.29 -11.93 13.20
CA THR A 243 -3.47 -10.82 13.69
C THR A 243 -4.28 -9.82 14.53
N PRO A 244 -3.65 -9.02 15.38
CA PRO A 244 -4.36 -8.07 16.25
C PRO A 244 -5.33 -7.16 15.49
N SER A 245 -4.93 -6.61 14.34
CA SER A 245 -5.81 -5.73 13.57
C SER A 245 -6.99 -6.44 12.92
N TYR A 246 -6.87 -7.71 12.54
CA TYR A 246 -7.99 -8.52 12.08
C TYR A 246 -9.01 -8.80 13.18
N LEU A 247 -8.56 -8.94 14.43
CA LEU A 247 -9.45 -9.14 15.56
C LEU A 247 -10.11 -7.83 15.99
N GLU A 248 -9.34 -6.75 16.04
CA GLU A 248 -9.81 -5.41 16.41
C GLU A 248 -10.83 -4.86 15.40
N ASN A 249 -10.57 -5.05 14.10
CA ASN A 249 -11.34 -4.47 13.01
C ASN A 249 -12.16 -5.52 12.24
N ALA A 250 -12.56 -6.62 12.90
CA ALA A 250 -13.30 -7.71 12.27
C ALA A 250 -14.60 -7.24 11.59
N GLU A 251 -15.28 -6.27 12.20
CA GLU A 251 -16.55 -5.68 11.76
C GLU A 251 -16.38 -4.29 11.13
N ALA A 252 -15.16 -3.92 10.72
CA ALA A 252 -14.92 -2.61 10.11
C ALA A 252 -15.60 -2.49 8.75
N ALA A 253 -15.97 -1.27 8.39
CA ALA A 253 -16.47 -0.92 7.06
C ALA A 253 -15.49 0.07 6.40
N PRO A 254 -15.29 0.01 5.11
CA PRO A 254 -15.94 -0.86 4.12
C PRO A 254 -15.34 -2.26 4.03
N LEU A 255 -14.30 -2.58 4.81
CA LEU A 255 -13.57 -3.85 4.78
C LEU A 255 -13.49 -4.45 6.18
N GLY A 256 -14.11 -5.61 6.39
CA GLY A 256 -14.00 -6.42 7.58
C GLY A 256 -13.35 -7.78 7.33
N LYS A 257 -13.19 -8.57 8.38
CA LYS A 257 -12.58 -9.91 8.28
C LYS A 257 -13.35 -10.86 7.36
N ALA A 258 -14.69 -10.83 7.40
CA ALA A 258 -15.52 -11.67 6.54
C ALA A 258 -15.37 -11.31 5.06
N ASP A 259 -15.18 -10.02 4.76
CA ASP A 259 -14.96 -9.55 3.39
C ASP A 259 -13.59 -10.01 2.87
N MET A 260 -12.56 -10.04 3.73
CA MET A 260 -11.26 -10.60 3.36
C MET A 260 -11.34 -12.10 3.03
N ALA A 261 -12.11 -12.88 3.81
CA ALA A 261 -12.35 -14.29 3.50
C ALA A 261 -13.06 -14.48 2.16
N TRP A 262 -14.03 -13.61 1.85
CA TRP A 262 -14.73 -13.58 0.57
C TRP A 262 -13.78 -13.28 -0.60
N PHE A 263 -12.85 -12.32 -0.45
CA PHE A 263 -11.83 -12.06 -1.48
C PHE A 263 -10.95 -13.28 -1.73
N VAL A 264 -10.51 -13.96 -0.67
CA VAL A 264 -9.71 -15.19 -0.80
C VAL A 264 -10.48 -16.26 -1.56
N GLU A 265 -11.76 -16.48 -1.24
CA GLU A 265 -12.61 -17.47 -1.93
C GLU A 265 -12.69 -17.21 -3.44
N HIS A 266 -12.75 -15.96 -3.87
CA HIS A 266 -12.98 -15.60 -5.27
C HIS A 266 -11.69 -15.31 -6.06
N ALA A 267 -10.58 -14.96 -5.38
CA ALA A 267 -9.30 -14.68 -6.03
C ALA A 267 -8.41 -15.92 -6.19
N PHE A 268 -8.62 -16.98 -5.40
CA PHE A 268 -7.73 -18.16 -5.36
C PHE A 268 -8.50 -19.45 -5.63
N ALA A 269 -7.89 -20.34 -6.44
CA ALA A 269 -8.50 -21.63 -6.77
C ALA A 269 -8.54 -22.61 -5.57
N LYS A 270 -7.61 -22.46 -4.65
CA LYS A 270 -7.54 -23.26 -3.40
C LYS A 270 -6.95 -22.38 -2.29
N MET A 271 -7.33 -22.70 -1.05
CA MET A 271 -6.78 -22.03 0.14
C MET A 271 -5.24 -22.15 0.21
N ASP A 272 -4.67 -23.26 -0.22
CA ASP A 272 -3.22 -23.46 -0.21
C ASP A 272 -2.45 -22.46 -1.11
N ASP A 273 -3.12 -21.89 -2.13
CA ASP A 273 -2.51 -20.89 -3.00
C ASP A 273 -2.20 -19.58 -2.21
N THR A 274 -2.86 -19.34 -1.08
CA THR A 274 -2.57 -18.20 -0.20
C THR A 274 -1.24 -18.33 0.55
N ALA A 275 -0.61 -19.50 0.53
CA ALA A 275 0.74 -19.71 1.06
C ALA A 275 1.85 -19.30 0.08
N ASP A 276 1.50 -18.91 -1.15
CA ASP A 276 2.48 -18.45 -2.15
C ASP A 276 3.25 -17.22 -1.63
N PRO A 277 4.57 -17.14 -1.82
CA PRO A 277 5.40 -16.01 -1.37
C PRO A 277 4.97 -14.64 -1.92
N ARG A 278 4.21 -14.60 -3.02
CA ARG A 278 3.65 -13.34 -3.57
C ARG A 278 2.55 -12.77 -2.68
N LEU A 279 1.85 -13.63 -1.91
CA LEU A 279 0.89 -13.19 -0.90
C LEU A 279 1.54 -12.96 0.47
N LYS A 280 2.41 -13.88 0.88
CA LYS A 280 3.06 -13.86 2.18
C LYS A 280 4.35 -13.03 2.15
N LEU A 281 4.22 -11.76 1.79
CA LEU A 281 5.36 -10.83 1.73
C LEU A 281 6.06 -10.69 3.10
N VAL A 282 5.31 -10.80 4.20
CA VAL A 282 5.84 -10.73 5.58
C VAL A 282 6.80 -11.86 5.93
N ASP A 283 6.66 -13.02 5.28
CA ASP A 283 7.47 -14.21 5.58
C ASP A 283 8.66 -14.38 4.61
N ARG A 284 8.91 -13.40 3.73
CA ARG A 284 10.01 -13.48 2.77
C ARG A 284 11.36 -13.20 3.44
N ASP A 285 12.34 -13.99 3.10
CA ASP A 285 13.75 -13.84 3.55
C ASP A 285 14.67 -13.24 2.46
N ASP A 286 14.13 -12.96 1.27
CA ASP A 286 14.85 -12.48 0.09
C ASP A 286 14.51 -11.02 -0.28
N LEU A 287 14.24 -10.16 0.70
CA LEU A 287 13.85 -8.76 0.46
C LEU A 287 15.01 -7.79 0.20
N GLN A 288 16.26 -8.26 0.32
CA GLN A 288 17.45 -7.41 0.11
C GLN A 288 17.50 -6.85 -1.31
N GLY A 289 17.99 -5.62 -1.44
CA GLY A 289 18.18 -4.96 -2.73
C GLY A 289 16.90 -4.44 -3.39
N LEU A 290 15.77 -4.47 -2.71
CA LEU A 290 14.54 -3.80 -3.16
C LEU A 290 14.68 -2.28 -3.10
N PRO A 291 13.88 -1.52 -3.88
CA PRO A 291 13.89 -0.07 -3.80
C PRO A 291 13.33 0.42 -2.46
N PRO A 292 13.69 1.65 -2.03
CA PRO A 292 13.07 2.32 -0.90
C PRO A 292 11.53 2.28 -0.98
N ALA A 293 10.88 2.25 0.18
CA ALA A 293 9.43 2.12 0.26
C ALA A 293 8.78 3.25 1.06
N THR A 294 7.59 3.67 0.63
CA THR A 294 6.63 4.41 1.47
C THR A 294 5.48 3.49 1.81
N LEU A 295 5.23 3.30 3.10
CA LEU A 295 4.17 2.46 3.62
C LEU A 295 3.13 3.31 4.34
N ILE A 296 1.89 3.26 3.87
CA ILE A 296 0.74 3.96 4.45
C ILE A 296 -0.21 2.93 5.04
N THR A 297 -0.66 3.13 6.28
CA THR A 297 -1.65 2.27 6.92
C THR A 297 -2.82 3.09 7.49
N ALA A 298 -3.98 2.47 7.62
CA ALA A 298 -5.15 3.04 8.28
C ALA A 298 -5.35 2.40 9.66
N GLN A 299 -5.79 3.17 10.64
CA GLN A 299 -6.03 2.66 11.99
C GLN A 299 -7.14 1.60 12.00
N ILE A 300 -8.23 1.86 11.28
CA ILE A 300 -9.42 1.01 11.25
C ILE A 300 -9.36 0.11 10.01
N ASP A 301 -8.42 -0.85 10.04
CA ASP A 301 -8.13 -1.70 8.89
C ASP A 301 -7.66 -3.09 9.36
N PRO A 302 -8.29 -4.18 8.93
CA PRO A 302 -7.81 -5.53 9.24
C PRO A 302 -6.38 -5.79 8.74
N LEU A 303 -5.94 -5.15 7.64
CA LEU A 303 -4.62 -5.34 7.05
C LEU A 303 -3.49 -4.58 7.77
N ARG A 304 -3.79 -3.73 8.76
CA ARG A 304 -2.80 -2.87 9.41
C ARG A 304 -1.61 -3.65 9.98
N SER A 305 -1.85 -4.75 10.69
CA SER A 305 -0.77 -5.53 11.32
C SER A 305 0.17 -6.16 10.32
N GLU A 306 -0.36 -6.78 9.26
CA GLU A 306 0.47 -7.40 8.22
C GLU A 306 1.22 -6.36 7.38
N SER A 307 0.59 -5.21 7.08
CA SER A 307 1.24 -4.09 6.40
C SER A 307 2.44 -3.57 7.22
N MET A 308 2.27 -3.35 8.52
CA MET A 308 3.36 -2.91 9.40
C MET A 308 4.46 -3.95 9.51
N ALA A 309 4.11 -5.24 9.66
CA ALA A 309 5.07 -6.33 9.71
C ALA A 309 5.89 -6.43 8.41
N TYR A 310 5.28 -6.18 7.25
CA TYR A 310 6.00 -6.13 5.99
C TYR A 310 7.00 -4.95 5.95
N GLY A 311 6.60 -3.78 6.45
CA GLY A 311 7.52 -2.65 6.62
C GLY A 311 8.73 -2.99 7.51
N GLU A 312 8.49 -3.68 8.62
CA GLU A 312 9.56 -4.16 9.52
C GLU A 312 10.47 -5.17 8.82
N ALA A 313 9.91 -6.10 8.02
CA ALA A 313 10.69 -7.06 7.24
C ALA A 313 11.59 -6.37 6.19
N LEU A 314 11.07 -5.35 5.50
CA LEU A 314 11.86 -4.52 4.58
C LEU A 314 13.01 -3.80 5.31
N ILE A 315 12.74 -3.18 6.47
CA ILE A 315 13.78 -2.53 7.29
C ILE A 315 14.85 -3.54 7.73
N ALA A 316 14.43 -4.72 8.18
CA ALA A 316 15.35 -5.79 8.57
C ALA A 316 16.22 -6.28 7.41
N ALA A 317 15.71 -6.21 6.17
CA ALA A 317 16.46 -6.49 4.94
C ALA A 317 17.37 -5.32 4.48
N GLY A 318 17.44 -4.22 5.24
CA GLY A 318 18.28 -3.06 4.95
C GLY A 318 17.65 -2.06 3.95
N ILE A 319 16.35 -2.15 3.71
CA ILE A 319 15.62 -1.22 2.83
C ILE A 319 15.21 0.03 3.64
N ALA A 320 15.37 1.20 3.05
CA ALA A 320 14.85 2.44 3.60
C ALA A 320 13.32 2.47 3.48
N VAL A 321 12.62 2.58 4.60
CA VAL A 321 11.14 2.58 4.62
C VAL A 321 10.63 3.78 5.42
N GLU A 322 9.80 4.59 4.78
CA GLU A 322 9.05 5.65 5.43
C GLU A 322 7.63 5.13 5.70
N THR A 323 7.30 4.92 6.99
CA THR A 323 5.99 4.38 7.39
C THR A 323 5.16 5.43 8.10
N ARG A 324 3.87 5.53 7.75
CA ARG A 324 2.91 6.37 8.47
C ARG A 324 1.56 5.68 8.62
N ASN A 325 1.09 5.55 9.88
CA ASN A 325 -0.27 5.15 10.19
C ASN A 325 -1.15 6.38 10.29
N PHE A 326 -2.35 6.32 9.73
CA PHE A 326 -3.33 7.41 9.79
C PHE A 326 -4.47 7.01 10.72
N ASP A 327 -4.65 7.80 11.78
CA ASP A 327 -5.64 7.53 12.80
C ASP A 327 -7.06 7.92 12.35
N ALA A 328 -8.04 7.21 12.89
CA ALA A 328 -9.47 7.45 12.70
C ALA A 328 -9.94 7.40 11.23
N VAL A 329 -9.21 6.74 10.35
CA VAL A 329 -9.62 6.41 8.98
C VAL A 329 -9.66 4.90 8.78
N THR A 330 -10.45 4.48 7.79
CA THR A 330 -10.66 3.08 7.42
C THR A 330 -9.84 2.70 6.19
N HIS A 331 -9.81 1.42 5.87
CA HIS A 331 -9.36 0.94 4.56
C HIS A 331 -10.02 1.76 3.44
N GLU A 332 -9.36 1.94 2.30
CA GLU A 332 -9.81 2.72 1.12
C GLU A 332 -9.75 4.25 1.27
N PHE A 333 -9.23 4.81 2.39
CA PHE A 333 -9.25 6.26 2.62
C PHE A 333 -8.34 7.07 1.68
N PHE A 334 -7.29 6.47 1.10
CA PHE A 334 -6.20 7.18 0.41
C PHE A 334 -6.69 8.06 -0.76
N GLY A 335 -7.67 7.58 -1.55
CA GLY A 335 -8.27 8.35 -2.64
C GLY A 335 -9.33 9.39 -2.21
N MET A 336 -9.64 9.53 -0.92
CA MET A 336 -10.77 10.34 -0.43
C MET A 336 -10.40 11.80 -0.11
N GLY A 337 -9.29 12.32 -0.63
CA GLY A 337 -8.77 13.66 -0.32
C GLY A 337 -9.70 14.83 -0.63
N ALA A 338 -10.73 14.62 -1.44
CA ALA A 338 -11.76 15.62 -1.67
C ALA A 338 -12.61 15.94 -0.44
N HIS A 339 -12.67 15.04 0.56
CA HIS A 339 -13.47 15.21 1.78
C HIS A 339 -12.76 14.81 3.08
N VAL A 340 -11.84 13.87 3.05
CA VAL A 340 -11.14 13.33 4.23
C VAL A 340 -9.77 13.98 4.38
N PRO A 341 -9.51 14.81 5.42
CA PRO A 341 -8.23 15.52 5.58
C PRO A 341 -7.03 14.58 5.69
N GLN A 342 -7.16 13.44 6.37
CA GLN A 342 -6.11 12.45 6.50
C GLN A 342 -5.67 11.86 5.14
N ALA A 343 -6.59 11.80 4.17
CA ALA A 343 -6.25 11.36 2.81
C ALA A 343 -5.40 12.41 2.07
N VAL A 344 -5.62 13.70 2.32
CA VAL A 344 -4.75 14.77 1.81
C VAL A 344 -3.35 14.63 2.40
N GLU A 345 -3.25 14.47 3.73
CA GLU A 345 -1.96 14.29 4.41
C GLU A 345 -1.22 13.02 3.95
N ALA A 346 -1.97 11.92 3.67
CA ALA A 346 -1.40 10.67 3.16
C ALA A 346 -0.87 10.83 1.74
N MET A 347 -1.61 11.55 0.88
CA MET A 347 -1.21 11.85 -0.49
C MET A 347 0.01 12.78 -0.51
N ASP A 348 0.05 13.81 0.33
CA ASP A 348 1.20 14.71 0.45
C ASP A 348 2.45 13.95 0.91
N PHE A 349 2.33 13.08 1.91
CA PHE A 349 3.41 12.21 2.37
C PHE A 349 3.91 11.28 1.26
N ALA A 350 3.00 10.62 0.54
CA ALA A 350 3.32 9.73 -0.56
C ALA A 350 4.06 10.44 -1.70
N THR A 351 3.52 11.57 -2.13
CA THR A 351 4.07 12.31 -3.29
C THR A 351 5.37 13.03 -2.97
N ALA A 352 5.59 13.46 -1.73
CA ALA A 352 6.87 13.99 -1.28
C ALA A 352 7.99 12.93 -1.39
N ASN A 353 7.73 11.70 -0.96
CA ASN A 353 8.70 10.61 -1.05
C ASN A 353 8.97 10.18 -2.50
N LEU A 354 7.93 10.12 -3.34
CA LEU A 354 8.10 9.88 -4.78
C LEU A 354 8.97 10.96 -5.44
N LYS A 355 8.71 12.24 -5.17
CA LYS A 355 9.55 13.34 -5.68
C LYS A 355 11.01 13.23 -5.21
N ALA A 356 11.22 12.91 -3.96
CA ALA A 356 12.56 12.70 -3.42
C ALA A 356 13.29 11.54 -4.14
N ALA A 357 12.59 10.44 -4.43
CA ALA A 357 13.15 9.33 -5.17
C ALA A 357 13.48 9.68 -6.63
N PHE A 358 12.67 10.51 -7.28
CA PHE A 358 12.90 10.94 -8.66
C PHE A 358 13.97 12.03 -8.83
N ALA A 359 14.37 12.69 -7.75
CA ALA A 359 15.40 13.72 -7.75
C ALA A 359 16.82 13.17 -7.62
N ASN A 360 16.99 11.91 -7.26
CA ASN A 360 18.28 11.21 -7.11
C ASN A 360 18.64 10.50 -8.42
#